data_87b017d1a5bbcd491ea27556f6b3acb0
#
_entry.id   87b017d1a5bbcd491ea27556f6b3acb0
#
_cell.length_a   1.000
_cell.length_b   1.000
_cell.length_c   1.000
_cell.angle_alpha   90.00
_cell.angle_beta   90.00
_cell.angle_gamma   90.00
#
_symmetry.space_group_name_H-M   'P 1'
#
loop_
_entity.id
_entity.type
_entity.pdbx_description
1 polymer ?
#
loop_
_entity_poly.entity_id
_entity_poly.type
_entity_poly.pdbx_seq_one_letter_code
_entity_poly.pdbx_strand_id
1 'polypeptide(L)'
;MEPTTPSLPDDDVAAIDRLGAIYKELSAELSKIIIGQQRVVELLSIALFSRGHALLMGVPGLAKTLLISSVAKTLDLSFNRIQFTPDLLPADLLGTMIYNPEERQFTAKKGPIFANLILADEINRAPAKVQSALLEAMQERRVTVMGRTFTLLPPFFVLATQNPIEQEGTYPLPEAQLDRFMFLIEVDYPTEEEEMRIARETTGNRSEELKHVLSGEEIIFYQDLVRRVPVPEHIYEYAVKLVRATRPSLETSPEWVKQYVAWGAGPRAVQFLILGAKTRAALQGSYIVRKEDIDAIVEPVLMHRVVTNFAAESQGITPRKAVARLAAEV
;
A
#
# COMPACT_ATOMS: atom_id res chain seq x y z
N MET A 1 31.83 0.02 20.47
CA MET A 1 31.54 1.17 19.61
C MET A 1 30.03 1.17 19.42
N GLU A 2 29.34 2.12 20.04
CA GLU A 2 27.92 2.32 19.76
C GLU A 2 27.76 2.71 18.28
N PRO A 3 26.79 2.14 17.57
CA PRO A 3 26.52 2.54 16.21
C PRO A 3 26.07 4.01 16.24
N THR A 4 26.89 4.88 15.69
CA THR A 4 26.53 6.29 15.51
C THR A 4 25.34 6.35 14.55
N THR A 5 24.18 6.72 15.09
CA THR A 5 22.99 7.02 14.29
C THR A 5 23.37 8.10 13.28
N PRO A 6 23.23 7.88 11.98
CA PRO A 6 23.57 8.91 10.99
C PRO A 6 22.71 10.15 11.26
N SER A 7 23.36 11.31 11.43
CA SER A 7 22.67 12.58 11.64
C SER A 7 21.81 12.89 10.41
N LEU A 8 20.52 13.17 10.65
CA LEU A 8 19.59 13.57 9.59
C LEU A 8 19.98 14.96 9.07
N PRO A 9 19.90 15.21 7.76
CA PRO A 9 20.23 16.52 7.20
C PRO A 9 19.17 17.56 7.60
N ASP A 10 19.64 18.76 7.99
CA ASP A 10 18.77 19.89 8.38
C ASP A 10 18.12 20.57 7.17
N ASP A 11 18.74 20.44 5.97
CA ASP A 11 18.23 21.02 4.73
C ASP A 11 17.34 20.03 3.97
N ASP A 12 16.13 20.45 3.62
CA ASP A 12 15.14 19.66 2.89
C ASP A 12 15.66 19.21 1.50
N VAL A 13 16.50 19.98 0.84
CA VAL A 13 17.09 19.61 -0.46
C VAL A 13 18.06 18.45 -0.30
N ALA A 14 18.99 18.57 0.65
CA ALA A 14 19.92 17.48 0.97
C ALA A 14 19.19 16.23 1.46
N ALA A 15 18.10 16.40 2.19
CA ALA A 15 17.27 15.30 2.67
C ALA A 15 16.56 14.57 1.51
N ILE A 16 16.07 15.27 0.49
CA ILE A 16 15.47 14.68 -0.71
C ILE A 16 16.53 13.91 -1.51
N ASP A 17 17.71 14.49 -1.71
CA ASP A 17 18.82 13.80 -2.40
C ASP A 17 19.21 12.50 -1.69
N ARG A 18 19.28 12.55 -0.35
CA ARG A 18 19.56 11.38 0.46
C ARG A 18 18.44 10.34 0.35
N LEU A 19 17.18 10.75 0.37
CA LEU A 19 16.03 9.83 0.21
C LEU A 19 16.08 9.14 -1.16
N GLY A 20 16.40 9.88 -2.24
CA GLY A 20 16.60 9.33 -3.57
C GLY A 20 17.72 8.28 -3.64
N ALA A 21 18.85 8.52 -2.94
CA ALA A 21 19.95 7.57 -2.83
C ALA A 21 19.53 6.31 -2.04
N ILE A 22 18.86 6.49 -0.92
CA ILE A 22 18.31 5.41 -0.08
C ILE A 22 17.33 4.55 -0.86
N TYR A 23 16.45 5.15 -1.65
CA TYR A 23 15.49 4.40 -2.47
C TYR A 23 16.19 3.51 -3.51
N LYS A 24 17.27 3.99 -4.12
CA LYS A 24 18.10 3.19 -5.03
C LYS A 24 18.75 2.02 -4.31
N GLU A 25 19.29 2.25 -3.11
CA GLU A 25 19.90 1.22 -2.27
C GLU A 25 18.85 0.18 -1.83
N LEU A 26 17.68 0.62 -1.35
CA LEU A 26 16.55 -0.26 -1.00
C LEU A 26 16.13 -1.13 -2.18
N SER A 27 15.97 -0.54 -3.36
CA SER A 27 15.60 -1.27 -4.57
C SER A 27 16.66 -2.28 -4.99
N ALA A 28 17.94 -1.94 -4.85
CA ALA A 28 19.06 -2.83 -5.12
C ALA A 28 19.11 -4.01 -4.12
N GLU A 29 18.90 -3.76 -2.82
CA GLU A 29 18.85 -4.81 -1.81
C GLU A 29 17.66 -5.77 -2.07
N LEU A 30 16.47 -5.25 -2.33
CA LEU A 30 15.31 -6.07 -2.62
C LEU A 30 15.47 -6.89 -3.91
N SER A 31 16.12 -6.36 -4.94
CA SER A 31 16.35 -7.06 -6.21
C SER A 31 17.29 -8.27 -6.11
N LYS A 32 17.99 -8.43 -5.00
CA LYS A 32 18.78 -9.66 -4.71
C LYS A 32 17.90 -10.88 -4.48
N ILE A 33 16.70 -10.66 -3.93
CA ILE A 33 15.77 -11.74 -3.56
C ILE A 33 14.53 -11.72 -4.44
N ILE A 34 14.05 -10.52 -4.80
CA ILE A 34 12.84 -10.33 -5.59
C ILE A 34 13.22 -10.11 -7.05
N ILE A 35 12.93 -11.10 -7.87
CA ILE A 35 13.20 -11.06 -9.31
C ILE A 35 11.96 -10.47 -9.99
N GLY A 36 12.16 -9.48 -10.84
CA GLY A 36 11.07 -8.70 -11.41
C GLY A 36 10.39 -7.81 -10.37
N GLN A 37 9.16 -7.46 -10.63
CA GLN A 37 8.29 -6.71 -9.70
C GLN A 37 8.82 -5.33 -9.25
N GLN A 38 9.72 -4.68 -10.02
CA GLN A 38 10.25 -3.35 -9.68
C GLN A 38 9.12 -2.34 -9.49
N ARG A 39 8.05 -2.46 -10.28
CA ARG A 39 6.87 -1.60 -10.18
C ARG A 39 6.13 -1.80 -8.85
N VAL A 40 6.02 -3.02 -8.37
CA VAL A 40 5.41 -3.33 -7.07
C VAL A 40 6.24 -2.73 -5.95
N VAL A 41 7.57 -2.88 -5.99
CA VAL A 41 8.50 -2.28 -5.02
C VAL A 41 8.39 -0.75 -5.01
N GLU A 42 8.32 -0.10 -6.18
CA GLU A 42 8.11 1.34 -6.29
C GLU A 42 6.81 1.77 -5.60
N LEU A 43 5.68 1.15 -5.94
CA LEU A 43 4.38 1.49 -5.37
C LEU A 43 4.30 1.22 -3.86
N LEU A 44 4.90 0.14 -3.37
CA LEU A 44 4.98 -0.14 -1.93
C LEU A 44 5.82 0.93 -1.20
N SER A 45 6.95 1.34 -1.79
CA SER A 45 7.78 2.41 -1.23
C SER A 45 7.00 3.72 -1.20
N ILE A 46 6.31 4.09 -2.29
CA ILE A 46 5.45 5.27 -2.32
C ILE A 46 4.38 5.19 -1.23
N ALA A 47 3.68 4.06 -1.10
CA ALA A 47 2.65 3.90 -0.08
C ALA A 47 3.20 4.02 1.35
N LEU A 48 4.35 3.41 1.65
CA LEU A 48 5.01 3.46 2.95
C LEU A 48 5.39 4.91 3.33
N PHE A 49 6.11 5.61 2.45
CA PHE A 49 6.54 6.99 2.72
C PHE A 49 5.40 8.01 2.66
N SER A 50 4.28 7.67 2.01
CA SER A 50 3.04 8.45 2.04
C SER A 50 2.19 8.22 3.29
N ARG A 51 2.58 7.34 4.21
CA ARG A 51 1.72 6.83 5.30
C ARG A 51 0.41 6.23 4.80
N GLY A 52 0.42 5.70 3.57
CA GLY A 52 -0.70 4.97 2.98
C GLY A 52 -0.66 3.49 3.34
N HIS A 53 -1.66 2.76 2.85
CA HIS A 53 -1.73 1.31 2.90
C HIS A 53 -1.99 0.78 1.50
N ALA A 54 -1.62 -0.46 1.20
CA ALA A 54 -1.78 -1.01 -0.13
C ALA A 54 -2.53 -2.35 -0.10
N LEU A 55 -3.26 -2.61 -1.18
CA LEU A 55 -3.91 -3.88 -1.45
C LEU A 55 -3.23 -4.53 -2.66
N LEU A 56 -2.68 -5.71 -2.47
CA LEU A 56 -2.13 -6.53 -3.55
C LEU A 56 -3.19 -7.50 -4.07
N MET A 57 -3.44 -7.46 -5.35
CA MET A 57 -4.27 -8.44 -6.04
C MET A 57 -3.39 -9.29 -6.96
N GLY A 58 -3.48 -10.60 -6.83
CA GLY A 58 -2.72 -11.52 -7.69
C GLY A 58 -2.88 -12.95 -7.26
N VAL A 59 -2.60 -13.86 -8.19
CA VAL A 59 -2.71 -15.30 -7.96
C VAL A 59 -1.75 -15.79 -6.87
N PRO A 60 -2.00 -16.95 -6.26
CA PRO A 60 -1.06 -17.58 -5.33
C PRO A 60 0.30 -17.88 -6.00
N GLY A 61 1.36 -17.92 -5.19
CA GLY A 61 2.69 -18.32 -5.69
C GLY A 61 3.56 -17.19 -6.24
N LEU A 62 3.07 -15.95 -6.31
CA LEU A 62 3.84 -14.79 -6.80
C LEU A 62 4.73 -14.13 -5.74
N ALA A 63 5.24 -14.90 -4.79
CA ALA A 63 6.19 -14.47 -3.76
C ALA A 63 5.77 -13.24 -2.92
N LYS A 64 4.46 -12.95 -2.81
CA LYS A 64 3.94 -11.78 -2.05
C LYS A 64 4.47 -11.74 -0.62
N THR A 65 4.41 -12.86 0.09
CA THR A 65 4.93 -12.97 1.47
C THR A 65 6.44 -12.73 1.54
N LEU A 66 7.20 -13.27 0.57
CA LEU A 66 8.64 -13.06 0.49
C LEU A 66 8.98 -11.60 0.28
N LEU A 67 8.30 -10.93 -0.66
CA LEU A 67 8.48 -9.49 -0.93
C LEU A 67 8.31 -8.67 0.35
N ILE A 68 7.20 -8.87 1.08
CA ILE A 68 6.90 -8.07 2.26
C ILE A 68 7.86 -8.34 3.42
N SER A 69 8.19 -9.61 3.66
CA SER A 69 9.16 -9.97 4.70
C SER A 69 10.56 -9.42 4.37
N SER A 70 10.91 -9.35 3.09
CA SER A 70 12.16 -8.73 2.64
C SER A 70 12.16 -7.22 2.86
N VAL A 71 11.06 -6.53 2.54
CA VAL A 71 10.88 -5.10 2.82
C VAL A 71 11.02 -4.83 4.33
N ALA A 72 10.36 -5.62 5.18
CA ALA A 72 10.44 -5.45 6.64
C ALA A 72 11.87 -5.60 7.16
N LYS A 73 12.60 -6.62 6.68
CA LYS A 73 14.00 -6.85 7.07
C LYS A 73 14.92 -5.70 6.63
N THR A 74 14.73 -5.21 5.41
CA THR A 74 15.56 -4.13 4.87
C THR A 74 15.31 -2.79 5.58
N LEU A 75 14.14 -2.60 6.19
CA LEU A 75 13.73 -1.37 6.88
C LEU A 75 13.81 -1.46 8.42
N ASP A 76 14.39 -2.53 8.98
CA ASP A 76 14.45 -2.76 10.43
C ASP A 76 13.11 -2.52 11.15
N LEU A 77 12.04 -3.03 10.55
CA LEU A 77 10.68 -2.92 11.08
C LEU A 77 10.18 -4.23 11.64
N SER A 78 9.43 -4.15 12.74
CA SER A 78 8.69 -5.31 13.23
C SER A 78 7.62 -5.73 12.21
N PHE A 79 7.56 -7.03 11.94
CA PHE A 79 6.69 -7.62 10.93
C PHE A 79 5.82 -8.73 11.51
N ASN A 80 4.53 -8.69 11.20
CA ASN A 80 3.62 -9.81 11.44
C ASN A 80 2.83 -10.16 10.19
N ARG A 81 2.71 -11.46 9.92
CA ARG A 81 1.78 -12.01 8.93
C ARG A 81 0.53 -12.52 9.63
N ILE A 82 -0.62 -12.13 9.14
CA ILE A 82 -1.93 -12.55 9.64
C ILE A 82 -2.66 -13.21 8.48
N GLN A 83 -2.86 -14.52 8.57
CA GLN A 83 -3.66 -15.25 7.61
C GLN A 83 -5.14 -15.07 7.95
N PHE A 84 -5.90 -14.49 7.03
CA PHE A 84 -7.32 -14.31 7.19
C PHE A 84 -8.06 -15.59 6.83
N THR A 85 -8.92 -16.07 7.75
CA THR A 85 -9.69 -17.30 7.63
C THR A 85 -11.15 -17.06 8.05
N PRO A 86 -12.12 -17.91 7.62
CA PRO A 86 -13.52 -17.70 7.95
C PRO A 86 -13.85 -17.76 9.45
N ASP A 87 -13.00 -18.40 10.23
CA ASP A 87 -13.14 -18.57 11.71
C ASP A 87 -12.39 -17.52 12.51
N LEU A 88 -11.62 -16.62 11.87
CA LEU A 88 -10.85 -15.57 12.54
C LEU A 88 -11.80 -14.60 13.27
N LEU A 89 -11.44 -14.26 14.51
CA LEU A 89 -12.19 -13.30 15.34
C LEU A 89 -11.43 -11.96 15.45
N PRO A 90 -12.10 -10.85 15.69
CA PRO A 90 -11.43 -9.56 15.95
C PRO A 90 -10.42 -9.61 17.12
N ALA A 91 -10.68 -10.44 18.14
CA ALA A 91 -9.78 -10.62 19.26
C ALA A 91 -8.45 -11.30 18.86
N ASP A 92 -8.45 -12.15 17.84
CA ASP A 92 -7.24 -12.80 17.33
C ASP A 92 -6.33 -11.77 16.65
N LEU A 93 -6.92 -10.74 16.05
CA LEU A 93 -6.20 -9.64 15.43
C LEU A 93 -5.72 -8.58 16.43
N LEU A 94 -6.64 -8.12 17.29
CA LEU A 94 -6.42 -6.98 18.20
C LEU A 94 -5.80 -7.38 19.53
N GLY A 95 -5.99 -8.65 19.92
CA GLY A 95 -5.65 -9.12 21.24
C GLY A 95 -6.82 -9.10 22.22
N THR A 96 -6.55 -9.51 23.44
CA THR A 96 -7.56 -9.66 24.49
C THR A 96 -7.00 -9.25 25.86
N MET A 97 -7.89 -9.05 26.83
CA MET A 97 -7.51 -8.88 28.23
C MET A 97 -7.48 -10.23 28.92
N ILE A 98 -6.37 -10.54 29.58
CA ILE A 98 -6.21 -11.76 30.38
C ILE A 98 -6.17 -11.37 31.84
N TYR A 99 -6.94 -12.05 32.68
CA TYR A 99 -6.85 -11.88 34.12
C TYR A 99 -5.57 -12.55 34.65
N ASN A 100 -4.73 -11.74 35.29
CA ASN A 100 -3.56 -12.24 36.02
C ASN A 100 -3.94 -12.51 37.47
N PRO A 101 -4.00 -13.77 37.95
CA PRO A 101 -4.39 -14.11 39.31
C PRO A 101 -3.38 -13.61 40.37
N GLU A 102 -2.10 -13.54 40.02
CA GLU A 102 -1.05 -13.12 40.95
C GLU A 102 -1.14 -11.61 41.25
N GLU A 103 -1.32 -10.81 40.19
CA GLU A 103 -1.46 -9.35 40.27
C GLU A 103 -2.90 -8.90 40.54
N ARG A 104 -3.88 -9.82 40.48
CA ARG A 104 -5.33 -9.58 40.61
C ARG A 104 -5.85 -8.48 39.69
N GLN A 105 -5.30 -8.40 38.51
CA GLN A 105 -5.67 -7.38 37.50
C GLN A 105 -5.74 -7.97 36.09
N PHE A 106 -6.44 -7.26 35.21
CA PHE A 106 -6.48 -7.59 33.81
C PHE A 106 -5.30 -6.95 33.08
N THR A 107 -4.50 -7.76 32.39
CA THR A 107 -3.41 -7.33 31.51
C THR A 107 -3.77 -7.54 30.04
N ALA A 108 -3.37 -6.61 29.19
CA ALA A 108 -3.60 -6.73 27.76
C ALA A 108 -2.58 -7.68 27.12
N LYS A 109 -3.07 -8.78 26.55
CA LYS A 109 -2.28 -9.57 25.60
C LYS A 109 -2.49 -8.99 24.21
N LYS A 110 -1.48 -8.26 23.72
CA LYS A 110 -1.51 -7.64 22.40
C LYS A 110 -1.60 -8.68 21.30
N GLY A 111 -2.46 -8.43 20.31
CA GLY A 111 -2.60 -9.26 19.11
C GLY A 111 -1.53 -8.93 18.06
N PRO A 112 -1.52 -9.67 16.94
CA PRO A 112 -0.51 -9.51 15.88
C PRO A 112 -0.54 -8.16 15.18
N ILE A 113 -1.59 -7.35 15.33
CA ILE A 113 -1.67 -6.01 14.74
C ILE A 113 -0.64 -5.03 15.34
N PHE A 114 -0.06 -5.35 16.49
CA PHE A 114 0.94 -4.52 17.15
C PHE A 114 2.35 -4.76 16.58
N ALA A 115 2.51 -4.48 15.30
CA ALA A 115 3.79 -4.41 14.60
C ALA A 115 3.77 -3.22 13.65
N ASN A 116 4.94 -2.83 13.15
CA ASN A 116 5.07 -1.72 12.21
C ASN A 116 4.52 -2.08 10.82
N LEU A 117 4.81 -3.30 10.36
CA LEU A 117 4.41 -3.80 9.06
C LEU A 117 3.54 -5.06 9.22
N ILE A 118 2.32 -4.98 8.72
CA ILE A 118 1.34 -6.07 8.76
C ILE A 118 1.09 -6.57 7.34
N LEU A 119 1.26 -7.87 7.15
CA LEU A 119 0.72 -8.57 5.98
C LEU A 119 -0.61 -9.20 6.37
N ALA A 120 -1.71 -8.62 5.90
CA ALA A 120 -3.07 -9.18 6.02
C ALA A 120 -3.31 -10.08 4.80
N ASP A 121 -2.97 -11.36 4.93
CA ASP A 121 -3.01 -12.29 3.81
C ASP A 121 -4.42 -12.86 3.60
N GLU A 122 -4.92 -12.78 2.35
CA GLU A 122 -6.26 -13.21 1.94
C GLU A 122 -7.39 -12.51 2.73
N ILE A 123 -7.34 -11.18 2.81
CA ILE A 123 -8.27 -10.36 3.63
C ILE A 123 -9.75 -10.66 3.33
N ASN A 124 -10.07 -11.05 2.09
CA ASN A 124 -11.43 -11.38 1.66
C ASN A 124 -11.94 -12.73 2.20
N ARG A 125 -11.12 -13.55 2.89
CA ARG A 125 -11.56 -14.82 3.50
C ARG A 125 -12.15 -14.65 4.90
N ALA A 126 -11.86 -13.57 5.59
CA ALA A 126 -12.40 -13.36 6.94
C ALA A 126 -13.73 -12.62 6.92
N PRO A 127 -14.57 -12.84 7.96
CA PRO A 127 -15.86 -12.15 8.11
C PRO A 127 -15.70 -10.63 8.16
N ALA A 128 -16.73 -9.90 7.72
CA ALA A 128 -16.75 -8.44 7.66
C ALA A 128 -16.37 -7.73 8.97
N LYS A 129 -16.63 -8.36 10.13
CA LYS A 129 -16.23 -7.81 11.44
C LYS A 129 -14.73 -7.73 11.62
N VAL A 130 -13.99 -8.74 11.14
CA VAL A 130 -12.52 -8.78 11.23
C VAL A 130 -11.92 -7.80 10.24
N GLN A 131 -12.43 -7.78 9.01
CA GLN A 131 -12.03 -6.80 8.01
C GLN A 131 -12.23 -5.37 8.54
N SER A 132 -13.38 -5.06 9.13
CA SER A 132 -13.68 -3.75 9.71
C SER A 132 -12.72 -3.38 10.84
N ALA A 133 -12.34 -4.32 11.69
CA ALA A 133 -11.37 -4.07 12.78
C ALA A 133 -9.99 -3.69 12.24
N LEU A 134 -9.50 -4.38 11.18
CA LEU A 134 -8.25 -4.01 10.53
C LEU A 134 -8.32 -2.63 9.88
N LEU A 135 -9.41 -2.37 9.13
CA LEU A 135 -9.60 -1.11 8.41
C LEU A 135 -9.80 0.10 9.35
N GLU A 136 -10.39 -0.11 10.53
CA GLU A 136 -10.45 0.89 11.59
C GLU A 136 -9.04 1.19 12.14
N ALA A 137 -8.28 0.16 12.44
CA ALA A 137 -6.89 0.30 12.91
C ALA A 137 -5.99 1.03 11.91
N MET A 138 -6.17 0.77 10.60
CA MET A 138 -5.46 1.48 9.52
C MET A 138 -5.77 2.98 9.52
N GLN A 139 -7.03 3.36 9.75
CA GLN A 139 -7.47 4.74 9.70
C GLN A 139 -7.13 5.51 10.97
N GLU A 140 -7.44 4.91 12.13
CA GLU A 140 -7.32 5.57 13.43
C GLU A 140 -5.91 5.45 14.04
N ARG A 141 -5.07 4.52 13.55
CA ARG A 141 -3.75 4.17 14.11
C ARG A 141 -3.78 3.86 15.61
N ARG A 142 -4.92 3.37 16.05
CA ARG A 142 -5.18 2.92 17.42
C ARG A 142 -6.21 1.80 17.39
N VAL A 143 -6.19 0.98 18.42
CA VAL A 143 -7.14 -0.11 18.64
C VAL A 143 -7.71 -0.06 20.02
N THR A 144 -8.97 -0.45 20.18
CA THR A 144 -9.62 -0.52 21.49
C THR A 144 -9.86 -2.00 21.84
N VAL A 145 -9.26 -2.45 22.93
CA VAL A 145 -9.41 -3.81 23.45
C VAL A 145 -10.11 -3.73 24.80
N MET A 146 -11.33 -4.25 24.90
CA MET A 146 -12.16 -4.25 26.12
C MET A 146 -12.18 -2.88 26.83
N GLY A 147 -12.44 -1.81 26.08
CA GLY A 147 -12.55 -0.43 26.59
C GLY A 147 -11.24 0.31 26.85
N ARG A 148 -10.08 -0.33 26.63
CA ARG A 148 -8.78 0.35 26.68
C ARG A 148 -8.25 0.60 25.29
N THR A 149 -7.87 1.84 25.00
CA THR A 149 -7.33 2.26 23.70
C THR A 149 -5.80 2.22 23.73
N PHE A 150 -5.23 1.60 22.70
CA PHE A 150 -3.78 1.47 22.51
C PHE A 150 -3.41 2.10 21.16
N THR A 151 -2.41 2.96 21.16
CA THR A 151 -1.85 3.53 19.92
C THR A 151 -0.93 2.51 19.26
N LEU A 152 -1.04 2.39 17.93
CA LEU A 152 -0.13 1.58 17.13
C LEU A 152 1.17 2.36 16.89
N LEU A 153 2.30 1.65 16.93
CA LEU A 153 3.62 2.27 16.80
C LEU A 153 3.87 2.71 15.34
N PRO A 154 4.27 3.97 15.14
CA PRO A 154 4.69 4.43 13.82
C PRO A 154 6.13 3.91 13.49
N PRO A 155 6.48 3.74 12.20
CA PRO A 155 5.55 3.75 11.09
C PRO A 155 4.61 2.54 11.14
N PHE A 156 3.32 2.72 10.82
CA PHE A 156 2.34 1.65 10.75
C PHE A 156 1.88 1.47 9.31
N PHE A 157 2.17 0.33 8.72
CA PHE A 157 1.87 0.02 7.34
C PHE A 157 1.17 -1.34 7.22
N VAL A 158 0.03 -1.35 6.55
CA VAL A 158 -0.71 -2.58 6.24
C VAL A 158 -0.64 -2.83 4.75
N LEU A 159 -0.20 -4.03 4.41
CA LEU A 159 -0.35 -4.60 3.11
C LEU A 159 -1.35 -5.74 3.19
N ALA A 160 -2.49 -5.58 2.53
CA ALA A 160 -3.47 -6.64 2.41
C ALA A 160 -3.27 -7.38 1.08
N THR A 161 -3.63 -8.66 1.04
CA THR A 161 -3.67 -9.42 -0.22
C THR A 161 -5.08 -9.91 -0.50
N GLN A 162 -5.44 -10.00 -1.78
CA GLN A 162 -6.62 -10.70 -2.26
C GLN A 162 -6.22 -11.69 -3.35
N ASN A 163 -6.89 -12.85 -3.33
CA ASN A 163 -6.79 -13.82 -4.40
C ASN A 163 -8.04 -13.69 -5.30
N PRO A 164 -7.89 -13.25 -6.55
CA PRO A 164 -9.03 -13.05 -7.44
C PRO A 164 -9.68 -14.35 -7.94
N ILE A 165 -8.99 -15.49 -7.82
CA ILE A 165 -9.46 -16.78 -8.32
C ILE A 165 -10.41 -17.46 -7.31
N GLU A 166 -10.16 -17.28 -6.02
CA GLU A 166 -10.98 -17.89 -4.97
C GLU A 166 -12.25 -17.07 -4.74
N GLN A 167 -13.39 -17.59 -5.22
CA GLN A 167 -14.70 -16.96 -5.03
C GLN A 167 -15.53 -17.66 -3.94
N GLU A 168 -15.34 -18.96 -3.73
CA GLU A 168 -16.08 -19.71 -2.70
C GLU A 168 -15.56 -19.38 -1.30
N GLY A 169 -16.48 -19.12 -0.35
CA GLY A 169 -16.13 -18.81 1.03
C GLY A 169 -15.45 -17.45 1.24
N THR A 170 -15.61 -16.52 0.31
CA THR A 170 -15.05 -15.18 0.40
C THR A 170 -16.10 -14.12 0.75
N TYR A 171 -15.65 -13.09 1.44
CA TYR A 171 -16.41 -11.88 1.80
C TYR A 171 -15.78 -10.69 1.07
N PRO A 172 -16.32 -10.28 -0.07
CA PRO A 172 -15.74 -9.17 -0.83
C PRO A 172 -15.74 -7.89 0.02
N LEU A 173 -14.66 -7.11 -0.12
CA LEU A 173 -14.57 -5.80 0.51
C LEU A 173 -15.50 -4.82 -0.22
N PRO A 174 -16.43 -4.15 0.48
CA PRO A 174 -17.21 -3.07 -0.11
C PRO A 174 -16.32 -1.92 -0.63
N GLU A 175 -16.78 -1.18 -1.63
CA GLU A 175 -16.05 -0.06 -2.27
C GLU A 175 -15.61 0.99 -1.23
N ALA A 176 -16.45 1.29 -0.24
CA ALA A 176 -16.12 2.22 0.85
C ALA A 176 -14.96 1.74 1.73
N GLN A 177 -14.73 0.44 1.78
CA GLN A 177 -13.59 -0.16 2.48
C GLN A 177 -12.35 -0.19 1.59
N LEU A 178 -12.50 -0.50 0.31
CA LEU A 178 -11.43 -0.44 -0.68
C LEU A 178 -10.85 0.97 -0.80
N ASP A 179 -11.67 2.02 -0.69
CA ASP A 179 -11.23 3.43 -0.74
C ASP A 179 -10.22 3.81 0.36
N ARG A 180 -10.08 3.00 1.42
CA ARG A 180 -9.08 3.21 2.49
C ARG A 180 -7.67 2.81 2.08
N PHE A 181 -7.51 1.93 1.11
CA PHE A 181 -6.20 1.60 0.56
C PHE A 181 -5.77 2.70 -0.42
N MET A 182 -4.52 3.14 -0.28
CA MET A 182 -3.95 4.13 -1.19
C MET A 182 -3.85 3.57 -2.61
N PHE A 183 -3.30 2.37 -2.72
CA PHE A 183 -3.10 1.67 -3.98
C PHE A 183 -3.79 0.30 -3.98
N LEU A 184 -4.38 -0.05 -5.10
CA LEU A 184 -4.57 -1.42 -5.53
C LEU A 184 -3.42 -1.74 -6.51
N ILE A 185 -2.66 -2.78 -6.21
CA ILE A 185 -1.49 -3.20 -6.98
C ILE A 185 -1.77 -4.59 -7.53
N GLU A 186 -1.91 -4.70 -8.84
CA GLU A 186 -1.99 -6.00 -9.50
C GLU A 186 -0.59 -6.58 -9.64
N VAL A 187 -0.45 -7.84 -9.23
CA VAL A 187 0.79 -8.61 -9.38
C VAL A 187 0.57 -9.62 -10.48
N ASP A 188 1.15 -9.34 -11.62
CA ASP A 188 1.09 -10.21 -12.80
C ASP A 188 2.12 -11.36 -12.69
N TYR A 189 1.96 -12.36 -13.55
CA TYR A 189 2.97 -13.40 -13.72
C TYR A 189 4.30 -12.81 -14.18
N PRO A 190 5.43 -13.40 -13.75
CA PRO A 190 6.74 -13.03 -14.26
C PRO A 190 6.83 -13.30 -15.77
N THR A 191 7.71 -12.58 -16.45
CA THR A 191 8.07 -12.88 -17.83
C THR A 191 8.84 -14.21 -17.93
N GLU A 192 8.92 -14.81 -19.10
CA GLU A 192 9.68 -16.04 -19.32
C GLU A 192 11.15 -15.93 -18.84
N GLU A 193 11.78 -14.77 -19.09
CA GLU A 193 13.14 -14.49 -18.65
C GLU A 193 13.25 -14.42 -17.13
N GLU A 194 12.28 -13.78 -16.47
CA GLU A 194 12.19 -13.71 -15.01
C GLU A 194 11.92 -15.08 -14.40
N GLU A 195 11.03 -15.90 -14.99
CA GLU A 195 10.78 -17.28 -14.54
C GLU A 195 12.03 -18.14 -14.63
N MET A 196 12.76 -18.06 -15.74
CA MET A 196 14.02 -18.77 -15.90
C MET A 196 15.04 -18.34 -14.83
N ARG A 197 15.10 -17.06 -14.53
CA ARG A 197 15.97 -16.50 -13.50
C ARG A 197 15.54 -16.96 -12.10
N ILE A 198 14.25 -16.93 -11.80
CA ILE A 198 13.67 -17.44 -10.55
C ILE A 198 14.08 -18.91 -10.38
N ALA A 199 13.83 -19.75 -11.39
CA ALA A 199 14.17 -21.16 -11.32
C ALA A 199 15.66 -21.41 -11.03
N ARG A 200 16.57 -20.69 -11.70
CA ARG A 200 18.02 -20.83 -11.48
C ARG A 200 18.46 -20.36 -10.10
N GLU A 201 17.93 -19.25 -9.60
CA GLU A 201 18.40 -18.63 -8.36
C GLU A 201 17.76 -19.26 -7.12
N THR A 202 16.52 -19.79 -7.21
CA THR A 202 15.79 -20.32 -6.04
C THR A 202 15.95 -21.82 -5.83
N THR A 203 16.41 -22.58 -6.84
CA THR A 203 16.65 -24.02 -6.72
C THR A 203 18.08 -24.39 -6.32
N GLY A 204 18.98 -23.41 -6.17
CA GLY A 204 20.34 -23.57 -5.70
C GLY A 204 20.50 -23.29 -4.21
N ASN A 205 21.72 -23.53 -3.68
CA ASN A 205 22.07 -23.26 -2.26
C ASN A 205 22.38 -21.77 -1.99
N ARG A 206 21.73 -20.84 -2.67
CA ARG A 206 21.98 -19.42 -2.50
C ARG A 206 21.17 -18.88 -1.31
N SER A 207 21.85 -18.39 -0.30
CA SER A 207 21.24 -17.64 0.79
C SER A 207 21.79 -16.20 0.73
N GLU A 208 20.94 -15.28 0.30
CA GLU A 208 21.27 -13.85 0.30
C GLU A 208 20.82 -13.23 1.61
N GLU A 209 21.73 -12.55 2.29
CA GLU A 209 21.40 -11.73 3.46
C GLU A 209 21.09 -10.30 3.02
N LEU A 210 19.92 -9.80 3.44
CA LEU A 210 19.52 -8.42 3.21
C LEU A 210 20.17 -7.52 4.24
N LYS A 211 20.68 -6.38 3.79
CA LYS A 211 21.20 -5.33 4.66
C LYS A 211 20.06 -4.42 5.11
N HIS A 212 20.18 -3.90 6.33
CA HIS A 212 19.33 -2.81 6.79
C HIS A 212 19.71 -1.51 6.08
N VAL A 213 18.73 -0.84 5.50
CA VAL A 213 18.90 0.41 4.73
C VAL A 213 18.38 1.60 5.50
N LEU A 214 17.25 1.43 6.23
CA LEU A 214 16.58 2.48 6.99
C LEU A 214 16.05 1.94 8.31
N SER A 215 16.07 2.81 9.33
CA SER A 215 15.37 2.59 10.61
C SER A 215 13.93 3.13 10.57
N GLY A 216 13.11 2.69 11.52
CA GLY A 216 11.74 3.21 11.67
C GLY A 216 11.69 4.72 11.92
N GLU A 217 12.66 5.28 12.65
CA GLU A 217 12.75 6.73 12.91
C GLU A 217 13.06 7.52 11.63
N GLU A 218 13.99 7.04 10.82
CA GLU A 218 14.30 7.67 9.53
C GLU A 218 13.08 7.62 8.58
N ILE A 219 12.32 6.52 8.58
CA ILE A 219 11.08 6.44 7.78
C ILE A 219 10.10 7.53 8.22
N ILE A 220 9.91 7.73 9.52
CA ILE A 220 9.01 8.77 10.04
C ILE A 220 9.48 10.16 9.60
N PHE A 221 10.78 10.44 9.69
CA PHE A 221 11.36 11.69 9.20
C PHE A 221 11.06 11.91 7.72
N TYR A 222 11.30 10.93 6.86
CA TYR A 222 11.01 11.04 5.43
C TYR A 222 9.53 11.12 5.13
N GLN A 223 8.66 10.48 5.91
CA GLN A 223 7.22 10.65 5.81
C GLN A 223 6.75 12.09 6.08
N ASP A 224 7.46 12.83 6.94
CA ASP A 224 7.19 14.25 7.18
C ASP A 224 7.84 15.13 6.12
N LEU A 225 9.03 14.78 5.64
CA LEU A 225 9.72 15.47 4.54
C LEU A 225 8.89 15.49 3.26
N VAL A 226 8.36 14.34 2.81
CA VAL A 226 7.60 14.27 1.55
C VAL A 226 6.36 15.14 1.57
N ARG A 227 5.77 15.42 2.72
CA ARG A 227 4.62 16.35 2.84
C ARG A 227 4.98 17.79 2.51
N ARG A 228 6.24 18.18 2.69
CA ARG A 228 6.76 19.52 2.40
C ARG A 228 7.13 19.73 0.93
N VAL A 229 7.23 18.65 0.12
CA VAL A 229 7.49 18.76 -1.32
C VAL A 229 6.45 19.67 -1.97
N PRO A 230 6.87 20.75 -2.66
CA PRO A 230 5.96 21.70 -3.28
C PRO A 230 5.23 21.07 -4.47
N VAL A 231 3.97 21.49 -4.64
CA VAL A 231 3.12 21.08 -5.76
C VAL A 231 2.63 22.34 -6.47
N PRO A 232 2.94 22.53 -7.75
CA PRO A 232 2.42 23.64 -8.56
C PRO A 232 0.88 23.57 -8.68
N GLU A 233 0.22 24.71 -8.78
CA GLU A 233 -1.25 24.80 -8.82
C GLU A 233 -1.85 23.99 -9.97
N HIS A 234 -1.25 24.06 -11.17
CA HIS A 234 -1.72 23.28 -12.32
C HIS A 234 -1.70 21.76 -12.11
N ILE A 235 -0.87 21.26 -11.21
CA ILE A 235 -0.83 19.82 -10.84
C ILE A 235 -2.02 19.48 -9.93
N TYR A 236 -2.40 20.39 -9.00
CA TYR A 236 -3.64 20.21 -8.23
C TYR A 236 -4.85 20.21 -9.15
N GLU A 237 -4.93 21.15 -10.09
CA GLU A 237 -6.01 21.25 -11.08
C GLU A 237 -6.09 19.97 -11.92
N TYR A 238 -4.94 19.47 -12.38
CA TYR A 238 -4.85 18.22 -13.16
C TYR A 238 -5.36 17.02 -12.36
N ALA A 239 -4.91 16.82 -11.13
CA ALA A 239 -5.35 15.72 -10.27
C ALA A 239 -6.87 15.78 -9.98
N VAL A 240 -7.39 16.99 -9.72
CA VAL A 240 -8.82 17.22 -9.52
C VAL A 240 -9.60 16.92 -10.80
N LYS A 241 -9.14 17.39 -11.96
CA LYS A 241 -9.75 17.14 -13.26
C LYS A 241 -9.85 15.64 -13.56
N LEU A 242 -8.74 14.89 -13.36
CA LEU A 242 -8.71 13.44 -13.51
C LEU A 242 -9.78 12.74 -12.67
N VAL A 243 -9.80 13.04 -11.37
CA VAL A 243 -10.74 12.38 -10.45
C VAL A 243 -12.18 12.77 -10.76
N ARG A 244 -12.46 14.04 -11.06
CA ARG A 244 -13.80 14.50 -11.43
C ARG A 244 -14.29 13.87 -12.72
N ALA A 245 -13.41 13.68 -13.70
CA ALA A 245 -13.76 13.06 -14.98
C ALA A 245 -14.21 11.58 -14.85
N THR A 246 -13.91 10.92 -13.71
CA THR A 246 -14.44 9.56 -13.43
C THR A 246 -15.94 9.55 -13.08
N ARG A 247 -16.56 10.69 -12.75
CA ARG A 247 -17.91 10.78 -12.16
C ARG A 247 -18.97 10.91 -13.24
N PRO A 248 -19.83 9.91 -13.49
CA PRO A 248 -20.82 9.96 -14.56
C PRO A 248 -21.90 11.03 -14.38
N SER A 249 -22.12 11.51 -13.15
CA SER A 249 -23.11 12.53 -12.85
C SER A 249 -22.71 13.97 -13.23
N LEU A 250 -21.45 14.20 -13.61
CA LEU A 250 -20.98 15.54 -13.98
C LEU A 250 -21.13 15.77 -15.50
N GLU A 251 -21.60 16.96 -15.86
CA GLU A 251 -21.73 17.37 -17.26
C GLU A 251 -20.38 17.38 -18.00
N THR A 252 -19.30 17.72 -17.27
CA THR A 252 -17.94 17.81 -17.79
C THR A 252 -17.27 16.45 -18.02
N SER A 253 -17.90 15.37 -17.58
CA SER A 253 -17.32 14.02 -17.75
C SER A 253 -17.50 13.54 -19.19
N PRO A 254 -16.53 12.78 -19.74
CA PRO A 254 -16.64 12.18 -21.07
C PRO A 254 -17.93 11.37 -21.25
N GLU A 255 -18.52 11.39 -22.42
CA GLU A 255 -19.78 10.66 -22.70
C GLU A 255 -19.65 9.15 -22.43
N TRP A 256 -18.51 8.56 -22.76
CA TRP A 256 -18.27 7.14 -22.48
C TRP A 256 -18.21 6.84 -20.96
N VAL A 257 -17.79 7.79 -20.13
CA VAL A 257 -17.84 7.65 -18.66
C VAL A 257 -19.30 7.61 -18.20
N LYS A 258 -20.15 8.50 -18.72
CA LYS A 258 -21.60 8.50 -18.42
C LYS A 258 -22.28 7.19 -18.86
N GLN A 259 -21.77 6.56 -19.92
CA GLN A 259 -22.31 5.32 -20.48
C GLN A 259 -21.83 4.08 -19.73
N TYR A 260 -20.56 4.02 -19.31
CA TYR A 260 -19.90 2.78 -18.83
C TYR A 260 -19.50 2.78 -17.37
N VAL A 261 -19.48 3.93 -16.68
CA VAL A 261 -19.14 4.02 -15.28
C VAL A 261 -20.40 4.13 -14.44
N ALA A 262 -20.57 3.24 -13.47
CA ALA A 262 -21.64 3.29 -12.50
C ALA A 262 -21.32 4.26 -11.35
N TRP A 263 -20.05 4.25 -10.90
CA TRP A 263 -19.59 5.07 -9.79
C TRP A 263 -18.15 5.52 -10.00
N GLY A 264 -17.88 6.83 -9.77
CA GLY A 264 -16.56 7.43 -9.89
C GLY A 264 -15.89 7.71 -8.55
N ALA A 265 -14.60 8.04 -8.60
CA ALA A 265 -13.76 8.25 -7.42
C ALA A 265 -14.13 9.45 -6.57
N GLY A 266 -13.98 9.32 -5.24
CA GLY A 266 -14.20 10.36 -4.24
C GLY A 266 -12.99 11.30 -4.06
N PRO A 267 -13.12 12.33 -3.17
CA PRO A 267 -12.04 13.30 -2.89
C PRO A 267 -10.76 12.66 -2.34
N ARG A 268 -10.86 11.52 -1.65
CA ARG A 268 -9.69 10.79 -1.12
C ARG A 268 -8.73 10.37 -2.23
N ALA A 269 -9.24 10.07 -3.43
CA ALA A 269 -8.42 9.78 -4.59
C ALA A 269 -7.50 10.97 -4.96
N VAL A 270 -7.99 12.21 -4.93
CA VAL A 270 -7.17 13.41 -5.16
C VAL A 270 -6.06 13.50 -4.11
N GLN A 271 -6.41 13.28 -2.83
CA GLN A 271 -5.42 13.31 -1.74
C GLN A 271 -4.30 12.27 -1.95
N PHE A 272 -4.65 11.05 -2.35
CA PHE A 272 -3.69 10.00 -2.61
C PHE A 272 -2.86 10.25 -3.89
N LEU A 273 -3.44 10.83 -4.94
CA LEU A 273 -2.70 11.24 -6.13
C LEU A 273 -1.64 12.28 -5.76
N ILE A 274 -2.02 13.34 -5.05
CA ILE A 274 -1.09 14.40 -4.66
C ILE A 274 0.00 13.88 -3.70
N LEU A 275 -0.39 13.12 -2.67
CA LEU A 275 0.57 12.63 -1.68
C LEU A 275 1.52 11.58 -2.28
N GLY A 276 1.00 10.69 -3.12
CA GLY A 276 1.82 9.71 -3.83
C GLY A 276 2.77 10.36 -4.83
N ALA A 277 2.31 11.40 -5.55
CA ALA A 277 3.17 12.14 -6.48
C ALA A 277 4.29 12.90 -5.75
N LYS A 278 4.02 13.51 -4.59
CA LYS A 278 5.06 14.11 -3.73
C LYS A 278 6.11 13.09 -3.34
N THR A 279 5.65 11.94 -2.90
CA THR A 279 6.54 10.85 -2.47
C THR A 279 7.35 10.34 -3.66
N ARG A 280 6.72 10.10 -4.80
CA ARG A 280 7.42 9.63 -6.00
C ARG A 280 8.47 10.64 -6.46
N ALA A 281 8.12 11.93 -6.52
CA ALA A 281 9.06 12.99 -6.85
C ALA A 281 10.30 12.96 -5.95
N ALA A 282 10.11 12.88 -4.63
CA ALA A 282 11.20 12.80 -3.65
C ALA A 282 12.05 11.53 -3.82
N LEU A 283 11.44 10.36 -4.03
CA LEU A 283 12.15 9.10 -4.27
C LEU A 283 12.98 9.13 -5.57
N GLN A 284 12.55 9.91 -6.57
CA GLN A 284 13.26 10.14 -7.81
C GLN A 284 14.28 11.31 -7.73
N GLY A 285 14.45 11.92 -6.55
CA GLY A 285 15.36 13.06 -6.34
C GLY A 285 14.84 14.38 -6.94
N SER A 286 13.53 14.51 -7.15
CA SER A 286 12.91 15.75 -7.60
C SER A 286 12.40 16.57 -6.42
N TYR A 287 12.67 17.88 -6.44
CA TYR A 287 12.26 18.81 -5.38
C TYR A 287 10.86 19.41 -5.61
N ILE A 288 10.19 19.04 -6.69
CA ILE A 288 8.88 19.53 -7.08
C ILE A 288 8.10 18.44 -7.81
N VAL A 289 6.80 18.40 -7.59
CA VAL A 289 5.91 17.45 -8.26
C VAL A 289 5.68 17.84 -9.72
N ARG A 290 5.74 16.87 -10.61
CA ARG A 290 5.47 17.00 -12.04
C ARG A 290 4.25 16.19 -12.46
N LYS A 291 3.75 16.43 -13.69
CA LYS A 291 2.61 15.67 -14.25
C LYS A 291 2.92 14.17 -14.29
N GLU A 292 4.15 13.80 -14.68
CA GLU A 292 4.58 12.40 -14.77
C GLU A 292 4.52 11.65 -13.43
N ASP A 293 4.61 12.38 -12.30
CA ASP A 293 4.48 11.77 -10.98
C ASP A 293 3.04 11.39 -10.67
N ILE A 294 2.06 12.19 -11.15
CA ILE A 294 0.65 11.85 -11.08
C ILE A 294 0.35 10.69 -12.04
N ASP A 295 0.76 10.79 -13.32
CA ASP A 295 0.47 9.82 -14.37
C ASP A 295 0.97 8.41 -13.96
N ALA A 296 2.13 8.35 -13.32
CA ALA A 296 2.70 7.10 -12.85
C ALA A 296 1.84 6.37 -11.82
N ILE A 297 0.97 7.04 -11.08
CA ILE A 297 0.19 6.43 -9.99
C ILE A 297 -1.33 6.52 -10.20
N VAL A 298 -1.79 7.07 -11.31
CA VAL A 298 -3.22 7.20 -11.62
C VAL A 298 -3.92 5.85 -11.56
N GLU A 299 -3.38 4.85 -12.26
CA GLU A 299 -3.97 3.52 -12.33
C GLU A 299 -4.11 2.87 -10.94
N PRO A 300 -3.05 2.67 -10.14
CA PRO A 300 -3.16 2.03 -8.84
C PRO A 300 -3.99 2.83 -7.81
N VAL A 301 -4.16 4.15 -8.00
CA VAL A 301 -5.04 4.96 -7.16
C VAL A 301 -6.50 4.84 -7.57
N LEU A 302 -6.81 4.80 -8.87
CA LEU A 302 -8.19 4.94 -9.35
C LEU A 302 -8.88 3.62 -9.65
N MET A 303 -8.15 2.54 -10.01
CA MET A 303 -8.80 1.33 -10.55
C MET A 303 -9.74 0.62 -9.57
N HIS A 304 -9.54 0.76 -8.25
CA HIS A 304 -10.44 0.21 -7.24
C HIS A 304 -11.49 1.23 -6.74
N ARG A 305 -11.54 2.41 -7.33
CA ARG A 305 -12.45 3.52 -7.02
C ARG A 305 -13.42 3.83 -8.16
N VAL A 306 -13.17 3.25 -9.32
CA VAL A 306 -14.05 3.38 -10.50
C VAL A 306 -14.78 2.06 -10.69
N VAL A 307 -16.10 2.10 -10.52
CA VAL A 307 -16.97 0.94 -10.70
C VAL A 307 -17.62 1.02 -12.08
N THR A 308 -17.37 0.02 -12.92
CA THR A 308 -17.99 -0.10 -14.23
C THR A 308 -19.38 -0.73 -14.11
N ASN A 309 -20.25 -0.45 -15.08
CA ASN A 309 -21.59 -1.04 -15.14
C ASN A 309 -21.63 -2.29 -16.04
N PHE A 310 -22.78 -2.95 -16.09
CA PHE A 310 -22.97 -4.16 -16.90
C PHE A 310 -22.72 -3.94 -18.40
N ALA A 311 -23.02 -2.74 -18.93
CA ALA A 311 -22.76 -2.42 -20.33
C ALA A 311 -21.25 -2.38 -20.63
N ALA A 312 -20.44 -1.92 -19.68
CA ALA A 312 -18.99 -1.97 -19.80
C ALA A 312 -18.45 -3.41 -19.78
N GLU A 313 -18.95 -4.23 -18.86
CA GLU A 313 -18.57 -5.65 -18.74
C GLU A 313 -18.84 -6.41 -20.05
N SER A 314 -20.02 -6.21 -20.65
CA SER A 314 -20.40 -6.83 -21.92
C SER A 314 -19.48 -6.46 -23.09
N GLN A 315 -18.77 -5.32 -22.99
CA GLN A 315 -17.78 -4.85 -23.97
C GLN A 315 -16.34 -5.11 -23.56
N GLY A 316 -16.11 -5.81 -22.45
CA GLY A 316 -14.78 -6.09 -21.94
C GLY A 316 -14.02 -4.84 -21.46
N ILE A 317 -14.76 -3.79 -21.05
CA ILE A 317 -14.22 -2.57 -20.44
C ILE A 317 -14.11 -2.80 -18.93
N THR A 318 -12.89 -3.11 -18.49
CA THR A 318 -12.58 -3.25 -17.06
C THR A 318 -12.31 -1.89 -16.42
N PRO A 319 -12.38 -1.74 -15.07
CA PRO A 319 -11.98 -0.52 -14.37
C PRO A 319 -10.59 -0.05 -14.77
N ARG A 320 -9.62 -0.95 -14.90
CA ARG A 320 -8.25 -0.66 -15.36
C ARG A 320 -8.24 -0.01 -16.75
N LYS A 321 -8.94 -0.59 -17.72
CA LYS A 321 -9.05 -0.03 -19.07
C LYS A 321 -9.73 1.33 -19.08
N ALA A 322 -10.78 1.50 -18.26
CA ALA A 322 -11.47 2.78 -18.14
C ALA A 322 -10.55 3.86 -17.56
N VAL A 323 -9.78 3.55 -16.53
CA VAL A 323 -8.81 4.49 -15.92
C VAL A 323 -7.68 4.82 -16.89
N ALA A 324 -7.12 3.82 -17.59
CA ALA A 324 -6.06 4.03 -18.57
C ALA A 324 -6.54 4.95 -19.72
N ARG A 325 -7.75 4.72 -20.23
CA ARG A 325 -8.37 5.58 -21.26
C ARG A 325 -8.55 7.01 -20.73
N LEU A 326 -9.06 7.18 -19.52
CA LEU A 326 -9.26 8.49 -18.92
C LEU A 326 -7.95 9.27 -18.78
N ALA A 327 -6.89 8.61 -18.30
CA ALA A 327 -5.57 9.23 -18.14
C ALA A 327 -4.97 9.70 -19.49
N ALA A 328 -5.33 9.04 -20.58
CA ALA A 328 -4.87 9.43 -21.93
C ALA A 328 -5.69 10.59 -22.52
N GLU A 329 -6.96 10.80 -22.10
CA GLU A 329 -7.86 11.83 -22.64
C GLU A 329 -7.80 13.14 -21.86
N VAL A 330 -7.32 13.15 -20.61
CA VAL A 330 -7.31 14.32 -19.70
C VAL A 330 -5.96 15.03 -19.70
#